data_1383f88d81ad658656e0fd76392f04f0
#
_entry.id   1383f88d81ad658656e0fd76392f04f0
#
_cell.length_a   1.000
_cell.length_b   1.000
_cell.length_c   1.000
_cell.angle_alpha   90.00
_cell.angle_beta   90.00
_cell.angle_gamma   90.00
#
_symmetry.space_group_name_H-M   'P 1'
#
loop_
_entity.id
_entity.type
_entity.pdbx_description
1 polymer ?
#
loop_
_entity_poly.entity_id
_entity_poly.type
_entity_poly.pdbx_seq_one_letter_code
_entity_poly.pdbx_strand_id
1 'polypeptide(L)'
;IVDALGGVTVDVPIDMNYHDPVQGLVIELEAGKQKLDGEHAMMFMRFRKNDDGTGYAMGDLDRNKAQSQFYSAVLKKTLSPIGVLRAPAIYSAFMKNTTTDLNNAEVRELMFDVFKIGKNNIEIYQLPGDSKYISNVSYFVADKTETKNLVNENFR
;
A
#
# COMPACT_ATOMS: atom_id res chain seq x y z
N ILE A 1 -5.10 -9.38 6.65
CA ILE A 1 -3.70 -9.09 7.04
C ILE A 1 -3.65 -7.93 8.04
N VAL A 2 -4.21 -6.78 7.73
CA VAL A 2 -4.17 -5.58 8.60
C VAL A 2 -4.73 -5.87 9.98
N ASP A 3 -5.87 -6.56 10.10
CA ASP A 3 -6.46 -6.96 11.38
C ASP A 3 -5.58 -7.95 12.14
N ALA A 4 -4.97 -8.90 11.43
CA ALA A 4 -4.01 -9.84 12.01
C ALA A 4 -2.79 -9.12 12.62
N LEU A 5 -2.37 -7.99 12.03
CA LEU A 5 -1.35 -7.10 12.57
C LEU A 5 -1.87 -6.21 13.72
N GLY A 6 -3.19 -6.22 13.98
CA GLY A 6 -3.83 -5.33 14.94
C GLY A 6 -3.90 -3.88 14.48
N GLY A 7 -4.17 -3.66 13.19
CA GLY A 7 -4.24 -2.35 12.53
C GLY A 7 -2.88 -1.81 12.13
N VAL A 8 -2.84 -0.82 11.25
CA VAL A 8 -1.63 -0.14 10.76
C VAL A 8 -1.81 1.37 10.88
N THR A 9 -0.80 2.08 11.39
CA THR A 9 -0.84 3.54 11.48
C THR A 9 -0.31 4.16 10.20
N VAL A 10 -1.12 5.01 9.59
CA VAL A 10 -0.79 5.79 8.40
C VAL A 10 -1.16 7.26 8.60
N ASP A 11 -0.62 8.10 7.75
CA ASP A 11 -1.04 9.49 7.63
C ASP A 11 -1.98 9.61 6.42
N VAL A 12 -3.26 9.88 6.69
CA VAL A 12 -4.28 10.08 5.65
C VAL A 12 -4.15 11.51 5.14
N PRO A 13 -3.79 11.70 3.86
CA PRO A 13 -3.35 13.02 3.39
C PRO A 13 -4.47 14.04 3.22
N ILE A 14 -5.69 13.60 3.04
CA ILE A 14 -6.90 14.43 2.84
C ILE A 14 -8.11 13.70 3.42
N ASP A 15 -9.18 14.45 3.69
CA ASP A 15 -10.48 13.85 4.01
C ASP A 15 -11.00 13.04 2.81
N MET A 16 -11.45 11.82 3.08
CA MET A 16 -11.93 10.88 2.08
C MET A 16 -13.40 10.58 2.34
N ASN A 17 -14.27 11.04 1.46
CA ASN A 17 -15.72 10.86 1.55
C ASN A 17 -16.26 10.47 0.16
N TYR A 18 -16.51 9.17 -0.04
CA TYR A 18 -16.98 8.65 -1.32
C TYR A 18 -17.97 7.52 -1.11
N HIS A 19 -19.11 7.61 -1.82
CA HIS A 19 -20.18 6.63 -1.77
C HIS A 19 -20.49 6.09 -3.17
N ASP A 20 -20.39 4.78 -3.32
CA ASP A 20 -20.81 4.07 -4.52
C ASP A 20 -21.91 3.05 -4.18
N PRO A 21 -23.18 3.42 -4.35
CA PRO A 21 -24.29 2.53 -4.03
C PRO A 21 -24.35 1.29 -4.94
N VAL A 22 -23.76 1.36 -6.13
CA VAL A 22 -23.76 0.23 -7.09
C VAL A 22 -22.83 -0.88 -6.60
N GLN A 23 -21.68 -0.50 -6.03
CA GLN A 23 -20.70 -1.44 -5.46
C GLN A 23 -20.89 -1.65 -3.95
N GLY A 24 -21.83 -0.93 -3.31
CA GLY A 24 -21.96 -0.93 -1.86
C GLY A 24 -20.69 -0.43 -1.15
N LEU A 25 -19.93 0.46 -1.81
CA LEU A 25 -18.68 0.99 -1.26
C LEU A 25 -18.96 2.32 -0.56
N VAL A 26 -18.58 2.39 0.72
CA VAL A 26 -18.54 3.60 1.52
C VAL A 26 -17.10 3.84 1.96
N ILE A 27 -16.59 5.04 1.75
CA ILE A 27 -15.27 5.49 2.19
C ILE A 27 -15.45 6.75 3.03
N GLU A 28 -15.13 6.66 4.30
CA GLU A 28 -15.20 7.77 5.25
C GLU A 28 -13.94 7.74 6.13
N LEU A 29 -12.98 8.60 5.80
CA LEU A 29 -11.73 8.74 6.56
C LEU A 29 -11.40 10.23 6.69
N GLU A 30 -11.09 10.66 7.90
CA GLU A 30 -10.58 12.01 8.16
C GLU A 30 -9.08 12.10 7.81
N ALA A 31 -8.63 13.28 7.42
CA ALA A 31 -7.22 13.55 7.22
C ALA A 31 -6.43 13.44 8.53
N GLY A 32 -5.16 13.06 8.44
CA GLY A 32 -4.24 13.00 9.56
C GLY A 32 -3.80 11.59 9.95
N LYS A 33 -2.96 11.54 10.96
CA LYS A 33 -2.34 10.30 11.44
C LYS A 33 -3.33 9.49 12.25
N GLN A 34 -3.69 8.31 11.74
CA GLN A 34 -4.63 7.41 12.38
C GLN A 34 -4.27 5.95 12.20
N LYS A 35 -4.82 5.10 13.06
CA LYS A 35 -4.65 3.66 13.01
C LYS A 35 -5.82 3.05 12.27
N LEU A 36 -5.54 2.47 11.13
CA LEU A 36 -6.52 1.77 10.29
C LEU A 36 -6.58 0.28 10.65
N ASP A 37 -7.77 -0.26 10.77
CA ASP A 37 -8.05 -1.70 10.71
C ASP A 37 -8.17 -2.18 9.26
N GLY A 38 -8.63 -3.42 9.04
CA GLY A 38 -8.75 -3.98 7.70
C GLY A 38 -9.77 -3.28 6.82
N GLU A 39 -10.88 -2.83 7.40
CA GLU A 39 -11.95 -2.13 6.69
C GLU A 39 -11.48 -0.73 6.27
N HIS A 40 -11.01 0.06 7.20
CA HIS A 40 -10.50 1.42 6.93
C HIS A 40 -9.26 1.39 6.01
N ALA A 41 -8.42 0.35 6.12
CA ALA A 41 -7.32 0.14 5.18
C ALA A 41 -7.81 -0.11 3.75
N MET A 42 -8.90 -0.85 3.57
CA MET A 42 -9.55 -1.04 2.27
C MET A 42 -10.11 0.27 1.72
N MET A 43 -10.78 1.08 2.56
CA MET A 43 -11.25 2.41 2.21
C MET A 43 -10.09 3.27 1.70
N PHE A 44 -9.01 3.38 2.48
CA PHE A 44 -7.80 4.13 2.14
C PHE A 44 -7.19 3.70 0.80
N MET A 45 -7.06 2.40 0.58
CA MET A 45 -6.44 1.84 -0.63
C MET A 45 -7.32 2.00 -1.89
N ARG A 46 -8.65 2.02 -1.73
CA ARG A 46 -9.60 2.15 -2.84
C ARG A 46 -9.96 3.60 -3.15
N PHE A 47 -9.66 4.53 -2.26
CA PHE A 47 -10.00 5.94 -2.46
C PHE A 47 -9.33 6.52 -3.70
N ARG A 48 -10.08 7.29 -4.46
CA ARG A 48 -9.61 8.00 -5.64
C ARG A 48 -10.03 9.46 -5.66
N LYS A 49 -11.29 9.73 -5.31
CA LYS A 49 -11.89 11.06 -5.25
C LYS A 49 -13.11 11.05 -4.34
N ASN A 50 -13.49 12.20 -3.85
CA ASN A 50 -14.70 12.45 -3.08
C ASN A 50 -15.95 12.53 -3.98
N ASP A 51 -17.14 12.48 -3.38
CA ASP A 51 -18.42 12.59 -4.09
C ASP A 51 -18.58 13.95 -4.81
N ASP A 52 -17.98 15.02 -4.27
CA ASP A 52 -17.96 16.35 -4.87
C ASP A 52 -16.93 16.50 -6.02
N GLY A 53 -16.21 15.43 -6.34
CA GLY A 53 -15.18 15.40 -7.38
C GLY A 53 -13.82 15.89 -6.93
N THR A 54 -13.66 16.42 -5.72
CA THR A 54 -12.37 16.74 -5.13
C THR A 54 -11.58 15.44 -4.85
N GLY A 55 -10.29 15.54 -4.55
CA GLY A 55 -9.48 14.37 -4.26
C GLY A 55 -8.00 14.70 -4.25
N TYR A 56 -7.18 13.74 -4.59
CA TYR A 56 -5.74 13.95 -4.69
C TYR A 56 -5.38 15.01 -5.72
N ALA A 57 -4.55 15.99 -5.33
CA ALA A 57 -4.19 17.14 -6.15
C ALA A 57 -3.55 16.74 -7.49
N MET A 58 -2.67 15.74 -7.47
CA MET A 58 -2.02 15.17 -8.65
C MET A 58 -2.65 13.84 -9.10
N GLY A 59 -3.89 13.57 -8.70
CA GLY A 59 -4.63 12.39 -9.11
C GLY A 59 -3.94 11.07 -8.78
N ASP A 60 -3.65 10.27 -9.81
CA ASP A 60 -3.06 8.93 -9.65
C ASP A 60 -1.65 8.95 -9.04
N LEU A 61 -0.88 10.01 -9.20
CA LEU A 61 0.46 10.12 -8.61
C LEU A 61 0.39 10.18 -7.08
N ASP A 62 -0.46 11.02 -6.53
CA ASP A 62 -0.63 11.13 -5.09
C ASP A 62 -1.30 9.88 -4.51
N ARG A 63 -2.22 9.26 -5.26
CA ARG A 63 -2.80 7.96 -4.88
C ARG A 63 -1.72 6.89 -4.77
N ASN A 64 -0.84 6.77 -5.77
CA ASN A 64 0.26 5.81 -5.74
C ASN A 64 1.23 6.08 -4.59
N LYS A 65 1.49 7.36 -4.28
CA LYS A 65 2.29 7.76 -3.13
C LYS A 65 1.65 7.34 -1.81
N ALA A 66 0.36 7.59 -1.63
CA ALA A 66 -0.38 7.17 -0.45
C ALA A 66 -0.39 5.64 -0.29
N GLN A 67 -0.63 4.91 -1.38
CA GLN A 67 -0.56 3.44 -1.38
C GLN A 67 0.84 2.92 -1.04
N SER A 68 1.90 3.53 -1.56
CA SER A 68 3.30 3.18 -1.24
C SER A 68 3.62 3.43 0.24
N GLN A 69 3.11 4.53 0.82
CA GLN A 69 3.23 4.81 2.25
C GLN A 69 2.51 3.74 3.09
N PHE A 70 1.31 3.33 2.67
CA PHE A 70 0.57 2.25 3.32
C PHE A 70 1.32 0.92 3.29
N TYR A 71 1.80 0.49 2.13
CA TYR A 71 2.62 -0.74 2.02
C TYR A 71 3.86 -0.67 2.89
N SER A 72 4.55 0.47 2.90
CA SER A 72 5.71 0.69 3.77
C SER A 72 5.36 0.54 5.25
N ALA A 73 4.22 1.10 5.69
CA ALA A 73 3.75 0.99 7.06
C ALA A 73 3.37 -0.45 7.44
N VAL A 74 2.69 -1.19 6.54
CA VAL A 74 2.37 -2.62 6.71
C VAL A 74 3.65 -3.44 6.87
N LEU A 75 4.62 -3.27 5.95
CA LEU A 75 5.89 -3.99 5.98
C LEU A 75 6.67 -3.69 7.26
N LYS A 76 6.84 -2.42 7.62
CA LYS A 76 7.53 -2.03 8.85
C LYS A 76 6.88 -2.62 10.10
N LYS A 77 5.56 -2.68 10.14
CA LYS A 77 4.83 -3.29 11.26
C LYS A 77 4.97 -4.80 11.27
N THR A 78 4.86 -5.46 10.11
CA THR A 78 5.08 -6.91 9.98
C THR A 78 6.46 -7.32 10.47
N LEU A 79 7.49 -6.56 10.12
CA LEU A 79 8.89 -6.83 10.49
C LEU A 79 9.27 -6.29 11.89
N SER A 80 8.33 -5.73 12.63
CA SER A 80 8.53 -5.32 14.02
C SER A 80 8.43 -6.51 14.98
N PRO A 81 8.93 -6.40 16.24
CA PRO A 81 8.73 -7.43 17.25
C PRO A 81 7.27 -7.84 17.45
N ILE A 82 6.33 -6.89 17.34
CA ILE A 82 4.89 -7.16 17.41
C ILE A 82 4.43 -7.99 16.21
N GLY A 83 4.92 -7.69 15.00
CA GLY A 83 4.62 -8.46 13.80
C GLY A 83 5.12 -9.89 13.89
N VAL A 84 6.33 -10.10 14.41
CA VAL A 84 6.89 -11.44 14.66
C VAL A 84 6.00 -12.24 15.65
N LEU A 85 5.57 -11.63 16.75
CA LEU A 85 4.65 -12.25 17.69
C LEU A 85 3.29 -12.59 17.06
N ARG A 86 2.87 -11.85 16.05
CA ARG A 86 1.62 -12.05 15.31
C ARG A 86 1.77 -12.89 14.04
N ALA A 87 2.97 -13.41 13.76
CA ALA A 87 3.24 -14.24 12.58
C ALA A 87 2.24 -15.40 12.37
N PRO A 88 1.82 -16.15 13.40
CA PRO A 88 0.81 -17.20 13.21
C PRO A 88 -0.55 -16.66 12.73
N ALA A 89 -0.98 -15.50 13.24
CA ALA A 89 -2.23 -14.87 12.83
C ALA A 89 -2.14 -14.31 11.39
N ILE A 90 -1.00 -13.72 11.04
CA ILE A 90 -0.72 -13.23 9.68
C ILE A 90 -0.72 -14.41 8.69
N TYR A 91 -0.05 -15.50 9.03
CA TYR A 91 -0.03 -16.72 8.23
C TYR A 91 -1.44 -17.28 8.02
N SER A 92 -2.23 -17.41 9.08
CA SER A 92 -3.61 -17.89 9.00
C SER A 92 -4.47 -16.99 8.12
N ALA A 93 -4.36 -15.66 8.26
CA ALA A 93 -5.08 -14.70 7.45
C ALA A 93 -4.65 -14.77 5.96
N PHE A 94 -3.35 -14.96 5.69
CA PHE A 94 -2.85 -15.15 4.33
C PHE A 94 -3.43 -16.42 3.71
N MET A 95 -3.28 -17.57 4.35
CA MET A 95 -3.74 -18.86 3.83
C MET A 95 -5.25 -18.91 3.61
N LYS A 96 -6.03 -18.24 4.45
CA LYS A 96 -7.50 -18.19 4.33
C LYS A 96 -7.97 -17.38 3.12
N ASN A 97 -7.20 -16.36 2.70
CA ASN A 97 -7.64 -15.38 1.71
C ASN A 97 -6.79 -15.39 0.43
N THR A 98 -5.89 -16.37 0.27
CA THR A 98 -5.01 -16.46 -0.89
C THR A 98 -5.09 -17.85 -1.49
N THR A 99 -5.20 -17.92 -2.82
CA THR A 99 -5.01 -19.15 -3.57
C THR A 99 -3.59 -19.16 -4.12
N THR A 100 -2.82 -20.18 -3.83
CA THR A 100 -1.42 -20.34 -4.26
C THR A 100 -1.14 -21.81 -4.56
N ASP A 101 -0.19 -22.07 -5.43
CA ASP A 101 0.38 -23.39 -5.71
C ASP A 101 1.47 -23.80 -4.72
N LEU A 102 1.91 -22.87 -3.85
CA LEU A 102 2.85 -23.17 -2.78
C LEU A 102 2.21 -24.01 -1.68
N ASN A 103 2.92 -24.98 -1.20
CA ASN A 103 2.48 -25.76 -0.04
C ASN A 103 2.72 -25.00 1.28
N ASN A 104 2.13 -25.50 2.37
CA ASN A 104 2.20 -24.86 3.69
C ASN A 104 3.63 -24.72 4.24
N ALA A 105 4.56 -25.59 3.86
CA ALA A 105 5.94 -25.51 4.31
C ALA A 105 6.69 -24.40 3.58
N GLU A 106 6.50 -24.30 2.28
CA GLU A 106 7.09 -23.25 1.42
C GLU A 106 6.60 -21.87 1.83
N VAL A 107 5.29 -21.70 2.08
CA VAL A 107 4.77 -20.40 2.56
C VAL A 107 5.38 -20.01 3.90
N ARG A 108 5.53 -20.96 4.84
CA ARG A 108 6.18 -20.67 6.13
C ARG A 108 7.66 -20.32 5.95
N GLU A 109 8.39 -21.01 5.09
CA GLU A 109 9.79 -20.71 4.79
C GLU A 109 9.95 -19.30 4.24
N LEU A 110 9.14 -18.91 3.24
CA LEU A 110 9.11 -17.56 2.70
C LEU A 110 8.81 -16.51 3.78
N MET A 111 7.86 -16.78 4.68
CA MET A 111 7.58 -15.86 5.79
C MET A 111 8.79 -15.70 6.72
N PHE A 112 9.49 -16.78 7.05
CA PHE A 112 10.71 -16.69 7.86
C PHE A 112 11.81 -15.91 7.14
N ASP A 113 11.97 -16.08 5.84
CA ASP A 113 12.95 -15.32 5.07
C ASP A 113 12.63 -13.83 5.03
N VAL A 114 11.36 -13.45 4.90
CA VAL A 114 10.92 -12.05 5.02
C VAL A 114 11.31 -11.47 6.39
N PHE A 115 11.15 -12.20 7.48
CA PHE A 115 11.57 -11.72 8.80
C PHE A 115 13.11 -11.56 8.93
N LYS A 116 13.90 -12.39 8.24
CA LYS A 116 15.37 -12.26 8.21
C LYS A 116 15.84 -11.00 7.48
N ILE A 117 15.10 -10.53 6.47
CA ILE A 117 15.44 -9.30 5.73
C ILE A 117 15.50 -8.10 6.69
N GLY A 118 14.59 -8.02 7.66
CA GLY A 118 14.53 -6.93 8.62
C GLY A 118 13.97 -5.63 8.04
N LYS A 119 13.37 -4.84 8.90
CA LYS A 119 12.61 -3.62 8.51
C LYS A 119 13.42 -2.51 7.84
N ASN A 120 14.74 -2.49 8.04
CA ASN A 120 15.61 -1.44 7.53
C ASN A 120 16.21 -1.77 6.15
N ASN A 121 15.96 -2.98 5.65
CA ASN A 121 16.52 -3.47 4.40
C ASN A 121 15.49 -3.51 3.27
N ILE A 122 14.32 -2.88 3.48
CA ILE A 122 13.27 -2.75 2.47
C ILE A 122 13.07 -1.29 2.16
N GLU A 123 13.29 -0.93 0.91
CA GLU A 123 13.05 0.40 0.39
C GLU A 123 12.05 0.31 -0.77
N ILE A 124 11.16 1.29 -0.82
CA ILE A 124 10.14 1.40 -1.88
C ILE A 124 10.44 2.66 -2.68
N TYR A 125 10.72 2.47 -3.93
CA TYR A 125 11.00 3.56 -4.85
C TYR A 125 9.79 3.83 -5.73
N GLN A 126 9.52 5.11 -5.97
CA GLN A 126 8.55 5.53 -6.96
C GLN A 126 9.29 5.89 -8.25
N LEU A 127 8.78 5.40 -9.38
CA LEU A 127 9.34 5.74 -10.68
C LEU A 127 9.22 7.26 -10.91
N PRO A 128 10.31 7.99 -11.18
CA PRO A 128 10.24 9.42 -11.48
C PRO A 128 9.57 9.68 -12.81
N GLY A 129 8.75 10.73 -12.87
CA GLY A 129 8.02 11.13 -14.06
C GLY A 129 6.81 12.00 -13.74
N ASP A 130 6.09 12.39 -14.78
CA ASP A 130 4.93 13.27 -14.71
C ASP A 130 3.72 12.74 -15.46
N SER A 131 2.54 13.17 -15.01
CA SER A 131 1.31 12.93 -15.76
C SER A 131 1.23 13.90 -16.94
N LYS A 132 1.02 13.37 -18.15
CA LYS A 132 0.86 14.16 -19.38
C LYS A 132 -0.38 13.71 -20.15
N TYR A 133 -1.10 14.67 -20.72
CA TYR A 133 -2.19 14.38 -21.64
C TYR A 133 -1.64 14.26 -23.07
N ILE A 134 -1.86 13.12 -23.70
CA ILE A 134 -1.51 12.84 -25.08
C ILE A 134 -2.79 12.40 -25.78
N SER A 135 -3.22 13.17 -26.80
CA SER A 135 -4.49 12.88 -27.53
C SER A 135 -5.72 12.72 -26.60
N ASN A 136 -5.86 13.60 -25.60
CA ASN A 136 -6.92 13.59 -24.59
C ASN A 136 -6.93 12.38 -23.63
N VAL A 137 -5.88 11.58 -23.64
CA VAL A 137 -5.68 10.47 -22.69
C VAL A 137 -4.56 10.83 -21.72
N SER A 138 -4.79 10.60 -20.43
CA SER A 138 -3.77 10.81 -19.39
C SER A 138 -2.79 9.65 -19.37
N TYR A 139 -1.50 9.95 -19.46
CA TYR A 139 -0.39 9.00 -19.36
C TYR A 139 0.57 9.45 -18.27
N PHE A 140 1.12 8.50 -17.53
CA PHE A 140 2.32 8.73 -16.76
C PHE A 140 3.53 8.56 -17.69
N VAL A 141 4.33 9.61 -17.83
CA VAL A 141 5.53 9.61 -18.66
C VAL A 141 6.75 9.61 -17.75
N ALA A 142 7.44 8.48 -17.69
CA ALA A 142 8.63 8.32 -16.87
C ALA A 142 9.77 9.23 -17.36
N ASP A 143 10.47 9.89 -16.46
CA ASP A 143 11.74 10.54 -16.75
C ASP A 143 12.82 9.49 -16.97
N LYS A 144 13.32 9.39 -18.20
CA LYS A 144 14.30 8.37 -18.58
C LYS A 144 15.65 8.55 -17.87
N THR A 145 16.05 9.80 -17.65
CA THR A 145 17.34 10.11 -17.03
C THR A 145 17.30 9.81 -15.54
N GLU A 146 16.30 10.32 -14.86
CA GLU A 146 16.11 10.08 -13.42
C GLU A 146 15.84 8.60 -13.13
N THR A 147 15.04 7.92 -13.97
CA THR A 147 14.81 6.46 -13.86
C THR A 147 16.13 5.68 -13.97
N LYS A 148 16.97 6.05 -14.95
CA LYS A 148 18.28 5.39 -15.11
C LYS A 148 19.19 5.62 -13.91
N ASN A 149 19.21 6.82 -13.35
CA ASN A 149 19.98 7.14 -12.15
C ASN A 149 19.46 6.32 -10.96
N LEU A 150 18.14 6.33 -10.72
CA LEU A 150 17.50 5.55 -9.66
C LEU A 150 17.89 4.07 -9.71
N VAL A 151 17.82 3.47 -10.90
CA VAL A 151 18.16 2.05 -11.10
C VAL A 151 19.66 1.80 -10.88
N ASN A 152 20.52 2.68 -11.35
CA ASN A 152 21.97 2.51 -11.20
C ASN A 152 22.42 2.63 -9.73
N GLU A 153 21.79 3.52 -8.97
CA GLU A 153 22.14 3.78 -7.57
C GLU A 153 21.63 2.70 -6.62
N ASN A 154 20.48 2.07 -6.92
CA ASN A 154 19.79 1.23 -5.96
C ASN A 154 19.67 -0.26 -6.37
N PHE A 155 19.90 -0.61 -7.64
CA PHE A 155 19.65 -1.96 -8.16
C PHE A 155 20.85 -2.58 -8.91
N ARG A 156 22.04 -1.99 -8.82
CA ARG A 156 23.29 -2.50 -9.44
C ARG A 156 24.42 -2.60 -8.45
#